data_76aae3505f5e61c60908b540a3b352bd
#
_entry.id   76aae3505f5e61c60908b540a3b352bd
#
_cell.length_a   1.000
_cell.length_b   1.000
_cell.length_c   1.000
_cell.angle_alpha   90.00
_cell.angle_beta   90.00
_cell.angle_gamma   90.00
#
_symmetry.space_group_name_H-M   'P 1'
#
loop_
_entity.id
_entity.type
_entity.pdbx_description
1 polymer ?
#
loop_
_entity_poly.entity_id
_entity_poly.type
_entity_poly.pdbx_seq_one_letter_code
_entity_poly.pdbx_strand_id
1 'polypeptide(L)'
;MNQAIHLNVKNAANYVNRALARFHQNNLRGAMSDYDLALDVDPNNFIGHYNRGLLRAQVGDDNRALEDFDFVIKMEPDNMMAIFNRGLLKYQTGDYKGAIKDYSTVINEHPNFMAGYYNRAEARRKIGDKNGAERDEFKILKMQLDRKNGLLSSNTNNDKSAGNKDENTDDKSKTRKKSDKNVSNYGKIVIADDSESDQKYNSYYRGKVQDRNVEVRMEPMYVLTYYEKMSEVKRNINYHKFIDNLNRSGALPKRLYITNDEAPLSEAQVKEHFAMIDTHTTEIVENPQDSRKRFSRAVDFYLVQDFENSIEDLTQAILNDKTFFPAYFMRALVRYKQLEYLKAEGQNTANVSQGKAAMVAAIDYDVVKNDLDNVIALAPDFVYAYYNRGNLLSVLKDYRSAIIDYSKAIDLNKDFAEAYFNRGLTYIFLGNNKKGIADLSKAGELGIVSAYNIIKRFTEVPE
;
A
#
# COMPACT_ATOMS: atom_id res chain seq x y z
N MET A 1 -17.21 21.46 14.48
CA MET A 1 -17.60 21.27 13.06
C MET A 1 -19.06 20.89 12.87
N ASN A 2 -19.64 19.91 13.55
CA ASN A 2 -21.07 19.61 13.43
C ASN A 2 -21.97 20.82 13.76
N GLN A 3 -21.63 21.59 14.80
CA GLN A 3 -22.34 22.82 15.14
C GLN A 3 -22.21 23.92 14.04
N ALA A 4 -21.04 24.06 13.42
CA ALA A 4 -20.86 25.00 12.31
C ALA A 4 -21.71 24.64 11.09
N ILE A 5 -21.86 23.34 10.80
CA ILE A 5 -22.75 22.87 9.73
C ILE A 5 -24.21 23.11 10.09
N HIS A 6 -24.62 22.89 11.35
CA HIS A 6 -25.99 23.21 11.80
C HIS A 6 -26.32 24.71 11.68
N LEU A 7 -25.32 25.58 11.91
CA LEU A 7 -25.51 27.04 11.81
C LEU A 7 -25.53 27.52 10.35
N ASN A 8 -24.78 26.86 9.46
CA ASN A 8 -24.77 27.16 8.03
C ASN A 8 -24.61 25.91 7.17
N VAL A 9 -25.74 25.31 6.82
CA VAL A 9 -25.84 24.09 6.01
C VAL A 9 -25.39 24.32 4.55
N LYS A 10 -25.42 25.57 4.08
CA LYS A 10 -25.08 25.95 2.70
C LYS A 10 -23.59 26.32 2.50
N ASN A 11 -22.77 26.18 3.52
CA ASN A 11 -21.34 26.47 3.41
C ASN A 11 -20.55 25.19 3.09
N ALA A 12 -20.09 25.04 1.84
CA ALA A 12 -19.31 23.91 1.38
C ALA A 12 -18.00 23.73 2.16
N ALA A 13 -17.34 24.84 2.56
CA ALA A 13 -16.08 24.78 3.32
C ALA A 13 -16.23 24.04 4.66
N ASN A 14 -17.38 24.13 5.32
CA ASN A 14 -17.65 23.41 6.56
C ASN A 14 -17.64 21.90 6.36
N TYR A 15 -18.19 21.42 5.23
CA TYR A 15 -18.17 20.00 4.88
C TYR A 15 -16.76 19.55 4.48
N VAL A 16 -16.04 20.34 3.67
CA VAL A 16 -14.63 20.06 3.31
C VAL A 16 -13.75 19.93 4.55
N ASN A 17 -13.88 20.86 5.50
CA ASN A 17 -13.10 20.83 6.73
C ASN A 17 -13.50 19.70 7.66
N ARG A 18 -14.79 19.29 7.68
CA ARG A 18 -15.21 18.09 8.41
C ARG A 18 -14.72 16.83 7.75
N ALA A 19 -14.72 16.77 6.43
CA ALA A 19 -14.13 15.67 5.66
C ALA A 19 -12.65 15.51 5.98
N LEU A 20 -11.90 16.61 6.02
CA LEU A 20 -10.49 16.61 6.41
C LEU A 20 -10.29 16.07 7.84
N ALA A 21 -11.09 16.51 8.82
CA ALA A 21 -11.02 15.98 10.17
C ALA A 21 -11.33 14.47 10.24
N ARG A 22 -12.34 14.01 9.49
CA ARG A 22 -12.69 12.59 9.37
C ARG A 22 -11.59 11.78 8.68
N PHE A 23 -10.95 12.36 7.67
CA PHE A 23 -9.79 11.76 7.02
C PHE A 23 -8.65 11.51 8.02
N HIS A 24 -8.28 12.51 8.82
CA HIS A 24 -7.27 12.35 9.87
C HIS A 24 -7.66 11.38 10.99
N GLN A 25 -8.95 11.17 11.19
CA GLN A 25 -9.49 10.13 12.08
C GLN A 25 -9.59 8.75 11.41
N ASN A 26 -9.10 8.62 10.17
CA ASN A 26 -9.21 7.45 9.32
C ASN A 26 -10.66 7.01 9.01
N ASN A 27 -11.62 7.90 9.16
CA ASN A 27 -12.99 7.69 8.72
C ASN A 27 -13.13 8.07 7.24
N LEU A 28 -12.52 7.26 6.36
CA LEU A 28 -12.45 7.56 4.93
C LEU A 28 -13.84 7.61 4.27
N ARG A 29 -14.77 6.74 4.71
CA ARG A 29 -16.16 6.75 4.23
C ARG A 29 -16.87 8.04 4.63
N GLY A 30 -16.75 8.46 5.88
CA GLY A 30 -17.33 9.71 6.37
C GLY A 30 -16.69 10.93 5.68
N ALA A 31 -15.39 10.90 5.41
CA ALA A 31 -14.69 11.93 4.67
C ALA A 31 -15.21 12.01 3.22
N MET A 32 -15.35 10.88 2.53
CA MET A 32 -15.88 10.83 1.17
C MET A 32 -17.30 11.41 1.10
N SER A 33 -18.17 10.99 2.02
CA SER A 33 -19.55 11.51 2.10
C SER A 33 -19.59 13.03 2.32
N ASP A 34 -18.70 13.56 3.16
CA ASP A 34 -18.65 15.01 3.39
C ASP A 34 -18.10 15.78 2.17
N TYR A 35 -17.12 15.23 1.44
CA TYR A 35 -16.69 15.83 0.17
C TYR A 35 -17.82 15.84 -0.86
N ASP A 36 -18.60 14.75 -0.95
CA ASP A 36 -19.75 14.69 -1.85
C ASP A 36 -20.80 15.75 -1.47
N LEU A 37 -21.11 15.89 -0.16
CA LEU A 37 -22.01 16.93 0.34
C LEU A 37 -21.47 18.34 0.08
N ALA A 38 -20.16 18.55 0.24
CA ALA A 38 -19.53 19.84 -0.07
C ALA A 38 -19.75 20.22 -1.54
N LEU A 39 -19.60 19.26 -2.45
CA LEU A 39 -19.75 19.47 -3.89
C LEU A 39 -21.22 19.48 -4.36
N ASP A 40 -22.12 18.90 -3.57
CA ASP A 40 -23.57 19.09 -3.77
C ASP A 40 -23.99 20.55 -3.41
N VAL A 41 -23.35 21.14 -2.40
CA VAL A 41 -23.58 22.54 -1.98
C VAL A 41 -22.89 23.53 -2.93
N ASP A 42 -21.63 23.28 -3.27
CA ASP A 42 -20.84 24.10 -4.20
C ASP A 42 -20.11 23.19 -5.22
N PRO A 43 -20.71 22.93 -6.38
CA PRO A 43 -20.12 22.11 -7.43
C PRO A 43 -18.79 22.64 -8.00
N ASN A 44 -18.47 23.92 -7.78
CA ASN A 44 -17.22 24.53 -8.23
C ASN A 44 -16.14 24.57 -7.15
N ASN A 45 -16.37 23.97 -5.99
CA ASN A 45 -15.41 23.97 -4.91
C ASN A 45 -14.17 23.15 -5.29
N PHE A 46 -13.16 23.85 -5.85
CA PHE A 46 -11.94 23.19 -6.34
C PHE A 46 -11.16 22.49 -5.21
N ILE A 47 -11.19 23.01 -3.96
CA ILE A 47 -10.56 22.35 -2.80
C ILE A 47 -11.30 21.06 -2.49
N GLY A 48 -12.62 21.06 -2.56
CA GLY A 48 -13.44 19.87 -2.43
C GLY A 48 -13.10 18.80 -3.49
N HIS A 49 -13.02 19.20 -4.77
CA HIS A 49 -12.60 18.31 -5.85
C HIS A 49 -11.17 17.81 -5.66
N TYR A 50 -10.22 18.70 -5.36
CA TYR A 50 -8.82 18.31 -5.16
C TYR A 50 -8.65 17.30 -4.02
N ASN A 51 -9.23 17.58 -2.86
CA ASN A 51 -9.14 16.70 -1.70
C ASN A 51 -9.89 15.37 -1.91
N ARG A 52 -11.06 15.43 -2.59
CA ARG A 52 -11.80 14.22 -2.97
C ARG A 52 -11.00 13.38 -3.97
N GLY A 53 -10.34 14.00 -4.93
CA GLY A 53 -9.44 13.37 -5.88
C GLY A 53 -8.30 12.64 -5.19
N LEU A 54 -7.63 13.28 -4.20
CA LEU A 54 -6.59 12.63 -3.40
C LEU A 54 -7.13 11.44 -2.60
N LEU A 55 -8.31 11.59 -1.96
CA LEU A 55 -8.93 10.50 -1.22
C LEU A 55 -9.34 9.35 -2.16
N ARG A 56 -9.90 9.66 -3.33
CA ARG A 56 -10.26 8.66 -4.35
C ARG A 56 -9.03 7.90 -4.86
N ALA A 57 -7.93 8.60 -5.15
CA ALA A 57 -6.67 7.97 -5.54
C ALA A 57 -6.13 7.05 -4.42
N GLN A 58 -6.21 7.48 -3.16
CA GLN A 58 -5.78 6.67 -2.02
C GLN A 58 -6.62 5.39 -1.85
N VAL A 59 -7.92 5.45 -2.15
CA VAL A 59 -8.81 4.28 -2.07
C VAL A 59 -8.88 3.49 -3.39
N GLY A 60 -8.07 3.87 -4.41
CA GLY A 60 -7.98 3.19 -5.71
C GLY A 60 -9.16 3.46 -6.64
N ASP A 61 -9.92 4.54 -6.44
CA ASP A 61 -10.97 5.01 -7.36
C ASP A 61 -10.35 5.95 -8.39
N ASP A 62 -9.37 5.41 -9.13
CA ASP A 62 -8.43 6.18 -9.95
C ASP A 62 -9.12 6.99 -11.05
N ASN A 63 -10.14 6.44 -11.69
CA ASN A 63 -10.84 7.15 -12.77
C ASN A 63 -11.59 8.38 -12.27
N ARG A 64 -12.33 8.25 -11.16
CA ARG A 64 -13.02 9.41 -10.58
C ARG A 64 -12.06 10.38 -9.90
N ALA A 65 -10.89 9.91 -9.45
CA ALA A 65 -9.82 10.79 -9.00
C ALA A 65 -9.26 11.61 -10.17
N LEU A 66 -9.06 11.00 -11.36
CA LEU A 66 -8.65 11.71 -12.57
C LEU A 66 -9.67 12.78 -12.97
N GLU A 67 -10.99 12.46 -12.91
CA GLU A 67 -12.06 13.42 -13.19
C GLU A 67 -12.01 14.63 -12.22
N ASP A 68 -11.79 14.38 -10.93
CA ASP A 68 -11.66 15.43 -9.95
C ASP A 68 -10.42 16.32 -10.21
N PHE A 69 -9.26 15.73 -10.53
CA PHE A 69 -8.07 16.52 -10.90
C PHE A 69 -8.24 17.25 -12.23
N ASP A 70 -8.88 16.62 -13.23
CA ASP A 70 -9.18 17.27 -14.51
C ASP A 70 -10.10 18.49 -14.32
N PHE A 71 -11.08 18.37 -13.42
CA PHE A 71 -11.94 19.50 -13.06
C PHE A 71 -11.11 20.63 -12.45
N VAL A 72 -10.26 20.34 -11.47
CA VAL A 72 -9.40 21.35 -10.83
C VAL A 72 -8.50 22.03 -11.86
N ILE A 73 -7.87 21.28 -12.76
CA ILE A 73 -6.96 21.81 -13.80
C ILE A 73 -7.72 22.63 -14.84
N LYS A 74 -8.98 22.25 -15.15
CA LYS A 74 -9.83 23.04 -16.05
C LYS A 74 -10.18 24.41 -15.46
N MET A 75 -10.47 24.45 -14.15
CA MET A 75 -10.76 25.69 -13.43
C MET A 75 -9.50 26.52 -13.16
N GLU A 76 -8.37 25.84 -12.93
CA GLU A 76 -7.07 26.41 -12.59
C GLU A 76 -5.96 25.71 -13.37
N PRO A 77 -5.70 26.13 -14.62
CA PRO A 77 -4.71 25.49 -15.49
C PRO A 77 -3.27 25.55 -14.95
N ASP A 78 -2.98 26.45 -14.04
CA ASP A 78 -1.70 26.64 -13.37
C ASP A 78 -1.61 25.96 -11.98
N ASN A 79 -2.60 25.15 -11.62
CA ASN A 79 -2.56 24.37 -10.38
C ASN A 79 -1.59 23.20 -10.49
N MET A 80 -0.30 23.47 -10.20
CA MET A 80 0.78 22.48 -10.34
C MET A 80 0.60 21.28 -9.40
N MET A 81 -0.08 21.45 -8.25
CA MET A 81 -0.39 20.35 -7.34
C MET A 81 -1.35 19.34 -7.98
N ALA A 82 -2.41 19.82 -8.61
CA ALA A 82 -3.37 18.96 -9.30
C ALA A 82 -2.73 18.28 -10.52
N ILE A 83 -1.92 19.01 -11.32
CA ILE A 83 -1.22 18.47 -12.47
C ILE A 83 -0.25 17.36 -12.04
N PHE A 84 0.54 17.58 -10.96
CA PHE A 84 1.47 16.57 -10.47
C PHE A 84 0.76 15.31 -9.97
N ASN A 85 -0.30 15.46 -9.16
CA ASN A 85 -1.05 14.33 -8.64
C ASN A 85 -1.80 13.58 -9.75
N ARG A 86 -2.32 14.30 -10.76
CA ARG A 86 -2.86 13.64 -11.97
C ARG A 86 -1.79 12.85 -12.71
N GLY A 87 -0.57 13.38 -12.82
CA GLY A 87 0.58 12.67 -13.41
C GLY A 87 0.92 11.39 -12.66
N LEU A 88 0.96 11.41 -11.32
CA LEU A 88 1.16 10.23 -10.49
C LEU A 88 0.08 9.17 -10.75
N LEU A 89 -1.17 9.60 -10.80
CA LEU A 89 -2.29 8.72 -11.02
C LEU A 89 -2.30 8.12 -12.43
N LYS A 90 -1.99 8.92 -13.46
CA LYS A 90 -1.80 8.43 -14.84
C LYS A 90 -0.68 7.40 -14.94
N TYR A 91 0.42 7.62 -14.20
CA TYR A 91 1.49 6.63 -14.14
C TYR A 91 1.00 5.30 -13.54
N GLN A 92 0.26 5.35 -12.43
CA GLN A 92 -0.30 4.18 -11.76
C GLN A 92 -1.30 3.43 -12.67
N THR A 93 -2.10 4.14 -13.44
CA THR A 93 -3.09 3.57 -14.35
C THR A 93 -2.52 3.17 -15.73
N GLY A 94 -1.20 3.35 -15.95
CA GLY A 94 -0.51 2.93 -17.17
C GLY A 94 -0.53 3.96 -18.31
N ASP A 95 -1.13 5.14 -18.14
CA ASP A 95 -1.02 6.25 -19.09
C ASP A 95 0.31 6.97 -18.91
N TYR A 96 1.41 6.27 -19.24
CA TYR A 96 2.76 6.80 -19.10
C TYR A 96 3.01 8.04 -19.96
N LYS A 97 2.39 8.13 -21.15
CA LYS A 97 2.54 9.30 -22.02
C LYS A 97 1.86 10.53 -21.42
N GLY A 98 0.65 10.36 -20.87
CA GLY A 98 -0.05 11.41 -20.15
C GLY A 98 0.68 11.85 -18.90
N ALA A 99 1.26 10.90 -18.14
CA ALA A 99 2.07 11.20 -16.97
C ALA A 99 3.33 12.02 -17.32
N ILE A 100 4.05 11.65 -18.39
CA ILE A 100 5.23 12.41 -18.88
C ILE A 100 4.85 13.85 -19.23
N LYS A 101 3.68 14.06 -19.86
CA LYS A 101 3.18 15.39 -20.19
C LYS A 101 2.96 16.22 -18.92
N ASP A 102 2.22 15.64 -17.95
CA ASP A 102 1.89 16.32 -16.69
C ASP A 102 3.18 16.65 -15.88
N TYR A 103 4.10 15.69 -15.73
CA TYR A 103 5.37 15.94 -15.07
C TYR A 103 6.22 17.00 -15.80
N SER A 104 6.18 17.02 -17.12
CA SER A 104 6.92 18.03 -17.91
C SER A 104 6.37 19.43 -17.65
N THR A 105 5.05 19.60 -17.56
CA THR A 105 4.41 20.86 -17.20
C THR A 105 4.91 21.35 -15.82
N VAL A 106 4.92 20.45 -14.82
CA VAL A 106 5.37 20.79 -13.46
C VAL A 106 6.86 21.14 -13.43
N ILE A 107 7.71 20.41 -14.13
CA ILE A 107 9.16 20.65 -14.18
C ILE A 107 9.49 21.99 -14.89
N ASN A 108 8.73 22.37 -15.90
CA ASN A 108 8.92 23.63 -16.59
C ASN A 108 8.66 24.82 -15.67
N GLU A 109 7.64 24.74 -14.81
CA GLU A 109 7.34 25.77 -13.83
C GLU A 109 8.26 25.69 -12.59
N HIS A 110 8.64 24.47 -12.20
CA HIS A 110 9.52 24.22 -11.06
C HIS A 110 10.77 23.44 -11.46
N PRO A 111 11.79 24.07 -12.10
CA PRO A 111 12.96 23.39 -12.65
C PRO A 111 13.86 22.67 -11.63
N ASN A 112 13.67 22.94 -10.33
CA ASN A 112 14.43 22.32 -9.24
C ASN A 112 13.63 21.24 -8.50
N PHE A 113 12.44 20.86 -9.00
CA PHE A 113 11.60 19.85 -8.39
C PHE A 113 12.07 18.44 -8.77
N MET A 114 12.97 17.86 -7.97
CA MET A 114 13.61 16.55 -8.24
C MET A 114 12.60 15.42 -8.42
N ALA A 115 11.50 15.40 -7.62
CA ALA A 115 10.49 14.36 -7.73
C ALA A 115 9.79 14.34 -9.10
N GLY A 116 9.60 15.51 -9.73
CA GLY A 116 9.08 15.60 -11.09
C GLY A 116 9.98 14.91 -12.13
N TYR A 117 11.29 15.11 -12.03
CA TYR A 117 12.25 14.44 -12.92
C TYR A 117 12.30 12.94 -12.64
N TYR A 118 12.31 12.51 -11.37
CA TYR A 118 12.33 11.11 -11.00
C TYR A 118 11.10 10.37 -11.57
N ASN A 119 9.91 10.88 -11.33
CA ASN A 119 8.68 10.26 -11.81
C ASN A 119 8.59 10.28 -13.35
N ARG A 120 9.11 11.35 -14.01
CA ARG A 120 9.16 11.41 -15.47
C ARG A 120 10.16 10.39 -16.05
N ALA A 121 11.31 10.20 -15.42
CA ALA A 121 12.29 9.19 -15.82
C ALA A 121 11.68 7.79 -15.74
N GLU A 122 10.98 7.46 -14.64
CA GLU A 122 10.29 6.19 -14.49
C GLU A 122 9.21 5.98 -15.58
N ALA A 123 8.41 7.00 -15.86
CA ALA A 123 7.39 6.92 -16.91
C ALA A 123 8.04 6.74 -18.31
N ARG A 124 9.17 7.41 -18.58
CA ARG A 124 9.95 7.26 -19.83
C ARG A 124 10.52 5.85 -19.99
N ARG A 125 11.02 5.24 -18.91
CA ARG A 125 11.47 3.83 -18.94
C ARG A 125 10.34 2.89 -19.34
N LYS A 126 9.12 3.11 -18.80
CA LYS A 126 7.94 2.28 -19.13
C LYS A 126 7.56 2.33 -20.60
N ILE A 127 7.81 3.43 -21.31
CA ILE A 127 7.56 3.57 -22.75
C ILE A 127 8.78 3.29 -23.62
N GLY A 128 9.93 2.88 -23.03
CA GLY A 128 11.18 2.58 -23.76
C GLY A 128 12.03 3.80 -24.13
N ASP A 129 11.71 5.02 -23.69
CA ASP A 129 12.52 6.23 -23.88
C ASP A 129 13.70 6.26 -22.89
N LYS A 130 14.68 5.38 -23.12
CA LYS A 130 15.89 5.27 -22.28
C LYS A 130 16.70 6.57 -22.26
N ASN A 131 16.91 7.18 -23.43
CA ASN A 131 17.69 8.42 -23.54
C ASN A 131 17.02 9.60 -22.81
N GLY A 132 15.68 9.65 -22.79
CA GLY A 132 14.94 10.64 -22.04
C GLY A 132 15.05 10.42 -20.54
N ALA A 133 14.98 9.16 -20.09
CA ALA A 133 15.12 8.80 -18.69
C ALA A 133 16.51 9.15 -18.16
N GLU A 134 17.60 8.79 -18.88
CA GLU A 134 18.97 9.11 -18.51
C GLU A 134 19.22 10.63 -18.40
N ARG A 135 18.59 11.42 -19.27
CA ARG A 135 18.69 12.90 -19.18
C ARG A 135 18.04 13.44 -17.90
N ASP A 136 16.91 12.88 -17.50
CA ASP A 136 16.24 13.26 -16.26
C ASP A 136 17.08 12.86 -15.04
N GLU A 137 17.66 11.67 -15.04
CA GLU A 137 18.58 11.20 -13.98
C GLU A 137 19.83 12.04 -13.86
N PHE A 138 20.45 12.38 -15.00
CA PHE A 138 21.58 13.29 -15.00
C PHE A 138 21.22 14.66 -14.40
N LYS A 139 20.01 15.17 -14.69
CA LYS A 139 19.52 16.41 -14.08
C LYS A 139 19.37 16.29 -12.57
N ILE A 140 18.83 15.16 -12.07
CA ILE A 140 18.72 14.87 -10.63
C ILE A 140 20.10 14.84 -9.99
N LEU A 141 21.04 14.08 -10.57
CA LEU A 141 22.43 13.99 -10.06
C LEU A 141 23.09 15.37 -10.00
N LYS A 142 22.94 16.19 -11.05
CA LYS A 142 23.45 17.56 -11.07
C LYS A 142 22.86 18.40 -9.93
N MET A 143 21.54 18.36 -9.72
CA MET A 143 20.87 19.09 -8.63
C MET A 143 21.33 18.60 -7.24
N GLN A 144 21.62 17.31 -7.08
CA GLN A 144 22.16 16.77 -5.82
C GLN A 144 23.59 17.27 -5.58
N LEU A 145 24.44 17.30 -6.61
CA LEU A 145 25.80 17.86 -6.54
C LEU A 145 25.78 19.35 -6.25
N ASP A 146 24.93 20.11 -6.93
CA ASP A 146 24.78 21.55 -6.73
C ASP A 146 24.30 21.86 -5.30
N ARG A 147 23.40 21.04 -4.74
CA ARG A 147 22.97 21.14 -3.33
C ARG A 147 24.11 20.82 -2.37
N LYS A 148 24.89 19.74 -2.63
CA LYS A 148 26.05 19.35 -1.80
C LYS A 148 27.14 20.42 -1.82
N ASN A 149 27.31 21.11 -2.94
CA ASN A 149 28.30 22.18 -3.11
C ASN A 149 27.79 23.57 -2.67
N GLY A 150 26.59 23.66 -2.07
CA GLY A 150 26.01 24.92 -1.60
C GLY A 150 25.55 25.88 -2.72
N LEU A 151 25.55 25.41 -3.99
CA LEU A 151 25.13 26.21 -5.15
C LEU A 151 23.62 26.30 -5.31
N LEU A 152 22.87 25.39 -4.69
CA LEU A 152 21.42 25.44 -4.56
C LEU A 152 21.08 25.64 -3.09
N SER A 153 20.54 26.83 -2.77
CA SER A 153 19.98 27.08 -1.46
C SER A 153 18.93 26.02 -1.11
N SER A 154 19.07 25.38 0.05
CA SER A 154 18.07 24.47 0.59
C SER A 154 16.83 25.30 0.99
N ASN A 155 15.92 25.54 0.04
CA ASN A 155 14.61 26.09 0.33
C ASN A 155 13.72 25.02 1.03
N THR A 156 14.21 24.57 2.18
CA THR A 156 13.38 24.00 3.23
C THR A 156 13.49 24.98 4.40
N ASN A 157 12.43 25.76 4.61
CA ASN A 157 12.22 26.60 5.78
C ASN A 157 13.23 27.74 5.99
N ASN A 158 12.96 28.89 5.41
CA ASN A 158 13.24 30.18 6.03
C ASN A 158 12.43 31.29 5.34
N ASP A 159 11.18 31.44 5.74
CA ASP A 159 10.55 32.76 5.81
C ASP A 159 10.48 33.14 7.29
N LYS A 160 11.64 33.56 7.83
CA LYS A 160 11.66 34.45 8.99
C LYS A 160 11.98 35.86 8.50
N SER A 161 11.02 36.72 8.76
CA SER A 161 11.13 38.17 8.88
C SER A 161 11.55 39.01 7.66
N ALA A 162 10.58 39.61 7.05
CA ALA A 162 10.74 40.99 6.59
C ALA A 162 9.46 41.74 6.89
N GLY A 163 9.64 42.85 7.57
CA GLY A 163 8.75 43.68 8.28
C GLY A 163 7.49 44.20 7.58
N ASN A 164 6.60 44.60 8.46
CA ASN A 164 5.43 45.47 8.22
C ASN A 164 5.62 46.47 7.08
N LYS A 165 4.70 46.42 6.12
CA LYS A 165 4.09 47.61 5.55
C LYS A 165 2.66 47.27 5.16
N ASP A 166 1.76 48.00 5.76
CA ASP A 166 0.35 48.09 5.43
C ASP A 166 0.16 48.39 3.95
N GLU A 167 -0.69 47.63 3.29
CA GLU A 167 -1.55 48.12 2.24
C GLU A 167 -2.69 47.10 2.05
N ASN A 168 -3.87 47.52 2.44
CA ASN A 168 -5.18 46.96 2.16
C ASN A 168 -5.38 46.92 0.64
N THR A 169 -5.48 45.70 0.07
CA THR A 169 -6.31 45.38 -1.11
C THR A 169 -6.18 43.92 -1.47
N ASP A 170 -7.30 43.21 -1.57
CA ASP A 170 -7.56 41.92 -2.24
C ASP A 170 -6.49 40.83 -2.13
N ASP A 171 -6.27 40.25 -0.93
CA ASP A 171 -5.13 39.35 -0.69
C ASP A 171 -5.50 37.87 -0.68
N LYS A 172 -6.73 37.46 -1.03
CA LYS A 172 -7.16 36.06 -1.03
C LYS A 172 -6.52 35.24 -2.16
N SER A 173 -6.28 35.88 -3.33
CA SER A 173 -5.61 35.20 -4.46
C SER A 173 -4.08 35.05 -4.29
N LYS A 174 -3.46 35.94 -3.47
CA LYS A 174 -2.01 35.93 -3.23
C LYS A 174 -1.55 34.88 -2.25
N THR A 175 -2.35 34.55 -1.22
CA THR A 175 -2.06 33.51 -0.23
C THR A 175 -2.08 32.12 -0.88
N ARG A 176 -3.00 31.92 -1.80
CA ARG A 176 -3.17 30.69 -2.55
C ARG A 176 -2.03 30.46 -3.56
N LYS A 177 -1.64 31.48 -4.35
CA LYS A 177 -0.47 31.40 -5.24
C LYS A 177 0.84 31.16 -4.50
N LYS A 178 0.92 31.49 -3.20
CA LYS A 178 2.06 31.14 -2.36
C LYS A 178 2.06 29.67 -1.93
N SER A 179 0.89 29.06 -1.66
CA SER A 179 0.80 27.64 -1.29
C SER A 179 1.14 26.72 -2.48
N ASP A 180 0.67 27.09 -3.69
CA ASP A 180 0.92 26.33 -4.92
C ASP A 180 2.39 26.38 -5.36
N LYS A 181 3.13 27.39 -4.96
CA LYS A 181 4.58 27.48 -5.21
C LYS A 181 5.41 26.54 -4.32
N ASN A 182 4.83 26.05 -3.23
CA ASN A 182 5.54 25.13 -2.32
C ASN A 182 5.31 23.68 -2.72
N VAL A 183 6.24 23.13 -3.50
CA VAL A 183 6.22 21.73 -3.97
C VAL A 183 6.15 20.68 -2.83
N SER A 184 6.46 21.06 -1.59
CA SER A 184 6.33 20.18 -0.42
C SER A 184 4.88 19.91 -0.03
N ASN A 185 3.93 20.69 -0.56
CA ASN A 185 2.48 20.53 -0.32
C ASN A 185 1.80 19.63 -1.36
N TYR A 186 2.51 19.25 -2.42
CA TYR A 186 1.96 18.34 -3.43
C TYR A 186 1.62 16.99 -2.78
N GLY A 187 0.45 16.48 -3.07
CA GLY A 187 -0.09 15.27 -2.44
C GLY A 187 -0.76 15.48 -1.08
N LYS A 188 -0.73 16.70 -0.51
CA LYS A 188 -1.40 17.01 0.77
C LYS A 188 -2.81 17.50 0.54
N ILE A 189 -3.71 17.10 1.45
CA ILE A 189 -5.08 17.63 1.51
C ILE A 189 -5.05 19.10 1.95
N VAL A 190 -5.86 19.95 1.30
CA VAL A 190 -5.89 21.40 1.49
C VAL A 190 -7.09 21.80 2.37
N ILE A 191 -6.89 22.77 3.28
CA ILE A 191 -7.95 23.33 4.11
C ILE A 191 -8.76 24.33 3.26
N ALA A 192 -10.09 24.21 3.29
CA ALA A 192 -10.98 25.13 2.60
C ALA A 192 -11.14 26.45 3.36
N ASP A 193 -11.09 27.55 2.61
CA ASP A 193 -11.40 28.89 3.11
C ASP A 193 -12.86 29.29 2.81
N ASP A 194 -13.45 30.18 3.59
CA ASP A 194 -14.88 30.59 3.50
C ASP A 194 -15.24 31.45 2.28
N SER A 195 -14.51 31.35 1.16
CA SER A 195 -14.81 32.17 -0.03
C SER A 195 -15.96 31.57 -0.85
N GLU A 196 -17.08 32.25 -0.90
CA GLU A 196 -18.21 31.95 -1.78
C GLU A 196 -17.84 32.13 -3.26
N SER A 197 -18.08 31.12 -4.08
CA SER A 197 -18.00 31.21 -5.55
C SER A 197 -19.40 31.13 -6.16
N ASP A 198 -19.78 32.22 -6.88
CA ASP A 198 -21.13 32.42 -7.43
C ASP A 198 -21.40 31.80 -8.81
N GLN A 199 -20.77 30.67 -9.19
CA GLN A 199 -21.01 30.06 -10.51
C GLN A 199 -21.66 28.69 -10.44
N LYS A 200 -22.86 28.56 -11.02
CA LYS A 200 -23.59 27.29 -11.17
C LYS A 200 -22.99 26.43 -12.29
N TYR A 201 -22.54 25.23 -11.94
CA TYR A 201 -22.08 24.22 -12.90
C TYR A 201 -23.01 23.00 -12.93
N ASN A 202 -23.17 22.40 -14.12
CA ASN A 202 -24.11 21.31 -14.33
C ASN A 202 -23.44 19.95 -14.07
N SER A 203 -24.06 19.08 -13.28
CA SER A 203 -23.49 17.80 -12.78
C SER A 203 -23.52 16.69 -13.84
N TYR A 204 -22.79 16.85 -14.97
CA TYR A 204 -22.70 15.84 -16.02
C TYR A 204 -21.87 14.60 -15.66
N TYR A 205 -21.14 14.64 -14.55
CA TYR A 205 -20.13 13.63 -14.18
C TYR A 205 -20.59 12.57 -13.18
N ARG A 206 -21.88 12.51 -12.85
CA ARG A 206 -22.42 11.40 -12.04
C ARG A 206 -22.58 10.14 -12.87
N GLY A 207 -21.69 9.19 -12.70
CA GLY A 207 -22.02 7.78 -12.95
C GLY A 207 -21.44 7.08 -14.18
N LYS A 208 -20.34 7.54 -14.77
CA LYS A 208 -19.68 6.74 -15.84
C LYS A 208 -18.16 6.76 -15.63
N VAL A 209 -17.60 5.66 -15.25
CA VAL A 209 -16.40 5.01 -15.76
C VAL A 209 -16.00 3.84 -14.84
N GLN A 210 -15.93 2.67 -15.41
CA GLN A 210 -15.37 1.49 -14.76
C GLN A 210 -13.85 1.51 -15.00
N ASP A 211 -13.08 1.44 -13.93
CA ASP A 211 -11.65 1.23 -14.05
C ASP A 211 -11.38 -0.20 -14.51
N ARG A 212 -10.93 -0.34 -15.77
CA ARG A 212 -10.57 -1.63 -16.36
C ARG A 212 -9.19 -2.11 -15.94
N ASN A 213 -8.39 -1.26 -15.29
CA ASN A 213 -6.99 -1.50 -14.99
C ASN A 213 -6.72 -1.74 -13.49
N VAL A 214 -7.74 -1.90 -12.64
CA VAL A 214 -7.52 -2.32 -11.26
C VAL A 214 -6.91 -3.72 -11.28
N GLU A 215 -5.65 -3.81 -10.92
CA GLU A 215 -4.98 -5.09 -10.72
C GLU A 215 -5.55 -5.74 -9.46
N VAL A 216 -6.35 -6.78 -9.67
CA VAL A 216 -6.99 -7.53 -8.59
C VAL A 216 -5.93 -8.46 -8.00
N ARG A 217 -5.28 -8.01 -6.93
CA ARG A 217 -4.33 -8.82 -6.16
C ARG A 217 -4.95 -9.29 -4.86
N MET A 218 -4.64 -10.51 -4.48
CA MET A 218 -4.98 -11.03 -3.15
C MET A 218 -4.14 -10.33 -2.09
N GLU A 219 -4.71 -10.16 -0.89
CA GLU A 219 -3.95 -9.75 0.28
C GLU A 219 -2.85 -10.78 0.57
N PRO A 220 -1.63 -10.35 0.94
CA PRO A 220 -0.48 -11.23 1.06
C PRO A 220 -0.58 -12.22 2.22
N MET A 221 0.28 -13.24 2.20
CA MET A 221 0.42 -14.21 3.29
C MET A 221 0.97 -13.55 4.57
N TYR A 222 0.56 -14.07 5.71
CA TYR A 222 1.13 -13.69 7.01
C TYR A 222 2.49 -14.33 7.24
N VAL A 223 3.34 -13.59 7.93
CA VAL A 223 4.70 -13.96 8.31
C VAL A 223 4.93 -13.73 9.81
N LEU A 224 5.89 -14.44 10.39
CA LEU A 224 6.47 -14.14 11.69
C LEU A 224 7.77 -13.37 11.48
N THR A 225 7.82 -12.11 11.94
CA THR A 225 8.97 -11.22 11.71
C THR A 225 9.23 -10.33 12.91
N TYR A 226 10.42 -9.74 12.99
CA TYR A 226 10.78 -8.77 14.05
C TYR A 226 10.33 -7.33 13.73
N TYR A 227 9.80 -7.08 12.54
CA TYR A 227 9.38 -5.75 12.10
C TYR A 227 8.00 -5.77 11.47
N GLU A 228 7.17 -4.87 11.93
CA GLU A 228 5.85 -4.61 11.37
C GLU A 228 5.85 -3.19 10.82
N LYS A 229 5.26 -3.00 9.66
CA LYS A 229 5.10 -1.67 9.11
C LYS A 229 4.13 -0.88 9.97
N MET A 230 4.59 0.24 10.49
CA MET A 230 3.73 1.14 11.24
C MET A 230 2.66 1.72 10.30
N SER A 231 1.43 1.26 10.47
CA SER A 231 0.27 1.84 9.81
C SER A 231 -0.23 2.99 10.67
N GLU A 232 -0.54 4.15 10.06
CA GLU A 232 -1.22 5.27 10.73
C GLU A 232 -2.61 4.88 11.25
N VAL A 233 -3.14 3.78 10.76
CA VAL A 233 -4.41 3.18 11.15
C VAL A 233 -4.14 2.08 12.15
N LYS A 234 -4.75 2.15 13.34
CA LYS A 234 -4.80 1.03 14.26
C LYS A 234 -5.55 -0.12 13.59
N ARG A 235 -4.83 -1.01 12.93
CA ARG A 235 -5.35 -2.33 12.57
C ARG A 235 -5.50 -3.15 13.86
N ASN A 236 -6.43 -4.10 13.89
CA ASN A 236 -6.50 -5.07 14.97
C ASN A 236 -5.13 -5.72 15.14
N ILE A 237 -4.62 -5.75 16.37
CA ILE A 237 -3.32 -6.36 16.65
C ILE A 237 -3.46 -7.86 16.35
N ASN A 238 -2.65 -8.34 15.42
CA ASN A 238 -2.58 -9.76 15.15
C ASN A 238 -2.03 -10.48 16.37
N TYR A 239 -2.79 -11.42 16.91
CA TYR A 239 -2.48 -12.05 18.18
C TYR A 239 -2.64 -13.57 18.10
N HIS A 240 -1.74 -14.27 18.77
CA HIS A 240 -1.89 -15.67 19.11
C HIS A 240 -1.19 -15.96 20.46
N LYS A 241 -1.88 -16.68 21.33
CA LYS A 241 -1.41 -16.93 22.72
C LYS A 241 -0.03 -17.56 22.79
N PHE A 242 0.27 -18.51 21.90
CA PHE A 242 1.59 -19.18 21.88
C PHE A 242 2.70 -18.18 21.51
N ILE A 243 2.48 -17.35 20.47
CA ILE A 243 3.47 -16.34 20.05
C ILE A 243 3.69 -15.29 21.12
N ASP A 244 2.62 -14.86 21.80
CA ASP A 244 2.76 -13.92 22.94
C ASP A 244 3.53 -14.54 24.11
N ASN A 245 3.28 -15.81 24.46
CA ASN A 245 4.05 -16.52 25.47
C ASN A 245 5.52 -16.69 25.06
N LEU A 246 5.79 -17.01 23.77
CA LEU A 246 7.14 -17.10 23.23
C LEU A 246 7.88 -15.74 23.37
N ASN A 247 7.21 -14.64 23.06
CA ASN A 247 7.74 -13.29 23.23
C ASN A 247 8.05 -12.95 24.70
N ARG A 248 7.19 -13.38 25.62
CA ARG A 248 7.37 -13.14 27.07
C ARG A 248 8.43 -14.02 27.71
N SER A 249 8.74 -15.16 27.11
CA SER A 249 9.72 -16.08 27.66
C SER A 249 11.17 -15.58 27.58
N GLY A 250 11.45 -14.53 26.80
CA GLY A 250 12.80 -14.05 26.53
C GLY A 250 13.65 -15.01 25.69
N ALA A 251 13.02 -16.03 25.10
CA ALA A 251 13.72 -17.03 24.25
C ALA A 251 14.13 -16.48 22.87
N LEU A 252 13.57 -15.34 22.48
CA LEU A 252 13.89 -14.65 21.24
C LEU A 252 14.59 -13.31 21.53
N PRO A 253 15.52 -12.87 20.66
CA PRO A 253 16.27 -11.62 20.85
C PRO A 253 15.41 -10.38 20.70
N LYS A 254 14.36 -10.48 19.89
CA LYS A 254 13.40 -9.40 19.61
C LYS A 254 11.98 -9.93 19.66
N ARG A 255 11.02 -9.00 19.81
CA ARG A 255 9.60 -9.34 19.73
C ARG A 255 9.24 -9.83 18.33
N LEU A 256 8.55 -10.96 18.27
CA LEU A 256 8.02 -11.54 17.05
C LEU A 256 6.60 -11.03 16.80
N TYR A 257 6.37 -10.48 15.63
CA TYR A 257 5.07 -10.00 15.15
C TYR A 257 4.47 -10.99 14.15
N ILE A 258 3.16 -11.04 14.11
CA ILE A 258 2.39 -11.74 13.07
C ILE A 258 1.87 -10.65 12.14
N THR A 259 2.36 -10.57 10.91
CA THR A 259 1.96 -9.50 9.97
C THR A 259 1.93 -9.99 8.54
N ASN A 260 1.13 -9.36 7.70
CA ASN A 260 1.15 -9.49 6.25
C ASN A 260 1.67 -8.21 5.55
N ASP A 261 2.08 -7.20 6.34
CA ASP A 261 2.64 -5.94 5.87
C ASP A 261 4.03 -5.74 6.51
N GLU A 262 5.05 -6.28 5.85
CA GLU A 262 6.43 -6.26 6.35
C GLU A 262 7.05 -4.89 6.15
N ALA A 263 7.76 -4.41 7.18
CA ALA A 263 8.53 -3.17 7.05
C ALA A 263 9.83 -3.41 6.27
N PRO A 264 10.19 -2.56 5.31
CA PRO A 264 11.49 -2.62 4.68
C PRO A 264 12.59 -2.30 5.71
N LEU A 265 13.67 -3.07 5.69
CA LEU A 265 14.80 -2.85 6.58
C LEU A 265 15.66 -1.67 6.12
N SER A 266 16.14 -0.87 7.08
CA SER A 266 17.22 0.08 6.84
C SER A 266 18.57 -0.64 6.74
N GLU A 267 19.57 0.00 6.12
CA GLU A 267 20.94 -0.55 6.06
C GLU A 267 21.52 -0.89 7.43
N ALA A 268 21.20 -0.10 8.45
CA ALA A 268 21.65 -0.34 9.83
C ALA A 268 21.03 -1.62 10.40
N GLN A 269 19.73 -1.86 10.14
CA GLN A 269 19.05 -3.08 10.57
C GLN A 269 19.58 -4.32 9.83
N VAL A 270 19.87 -4.21 8.53
CA VAL A 270 20.51 -5.31 7.78
C VAL A 270 21.85 -5.69 8.38
N LYS A 271 22.72 -4.71 8.72
CA LYS A 271 24.00 -4.97 9.40
C LYS A 271 23.81 -5.59 10.77
N GLU A 272 22.81 -5.13 11.53
CA GLU A 272 22.45 -5.71 12.84
C GLU A 272 22.08 -7.20 12.70
N HIS A 273 21.27 -7.58 11.69
CA HIS A 273 20.88 -8.97 11.48
C HIS A 273 22.07 -9.85 11.09
N PHE A 274 23.03 -9.38 10.30
CA PHE A 274 24.27 -10.13 10.05
C PHE A 274 25.06 -10.37 11.36
N ALA A 275 25.19 -9.37 12.22
CA ALA A 275 25.84 -9.53 13.52
C ALA A 275 25.08 -10.52 14.44
N MET A 276 23.74 -10.53 14.37
CA MET A 276 22.91 -11.48 15.12
C MET A 276 23.05 -12.90 14.60
N ILE A 277 23.18 -13.10 13.29
CA ILE A 277 23.48 -14.41 12.68
C ILE A 277 24.79 -14.96 13.23
N ASP A 278 25.85 -14.15 13.34
CA ASP A 278 27.12 -14.56 13.93
C ASP A 278 26.97 -14.93 15.42
N THR A 279 26.23 -14.14 16.16
CA THR A 279 25.94 -14.40 17.58
C THR A 279 25.19 -15.71 17.77
N HIS A 280 24.09 -15.92 17.04
CA HIS A 280 23.31 -17.14 17.10
C HIS A 280 24.09 -18.37 16.60
N THR A 281 25.03 -18.17 15.67
CA THR A 281 25.90 -19.25 15.21
C THR A 281 26.77 -19.77 16.36
N THR A 282 27.34 -18.87 17.15
CA THR A 282 28.12 -19.24 18.34
C THR A 282 27.22 -19.94 19.38
N GLU A 283 26.04 -19.39 19.68
CA GLU A 283 25.11 -19.99 20.65
C GLU A 283 24.61 -21.38 20.21
N ILE A 284 24.41 -21.61 18.91
CA ILE A 284 23.99 -22.92 18.36
C ILE A 284 25.13 -23.94 18.45
N VAL A 285 26.39 -23.52 18.34
CA VAL A 285 27.55 -24.42 18.56
C VAL A 285 27.59 -24.88 20.00
N GLU A 286 27.27 -24.01 20.96
CA GLU A 286 27.22 -24.35 22.39
C GLU A 286 26.03 -25.26 22.73
N ASN A 287 24.87 -25.02 22.09
CA ASN A 287 23.67 -25.84 22.30
C ASN A 287 22.97 -26.19 20.95
N PRO A 288 23.46 -27.23 20.24
CA PRO A 288 22.96 -27.61 18.92
C PRO A 288 21.48 -28.03 18.88
N GLN A 289 20.91 -28.42 20.01
CA GLN A 289 19.53 -28.92 20.12
C GLN A 289 18.51 -27.81 20.43
N ASP A 290 18.94 -26.55 20.60
CA ASP A 290 18.02 -25.46 20.88
C ASP A 290 17.27 -25.04 19.62
N SER A 291 16.00 -25.47 19.51
CA SER A 291 15.10 -25.15 18.41
C SER A 291 14.82 -23.66 18.29
N ARG A 292 14.80 -22.94 19.43
CA ARG A 292 14.46 -21.52 19.45
C ARG A 292 15.60 -20.66 18.93
N LYS A 293 16.86 -21.03 19.25
CA LYS A 293 18.04 -20.36 18.71
C LYS A 293 18.16 -20.53 17.19
N ARG A 294 17.92 -21.74 16.72
CA ARG A 294 17.85 -22.02 15.26
C ARG A 294 16.72 -21.23 14.58
N PHE A 295 15.56 -21.21 15.21
CA PHE A 295 14.44 -20.40 14.70
C PHE A 295 14.78 -18.90 14.65
N SER A 296 15.44 -18.36 15.70
CA SER A 296 15.87 -16.96 15.71
C SER A 296 16.82 -16.64 14.55
N ARG A 297 17.86 -17.47 14.37
CA ARG A 297 18.80 -17.32 13.25
C ARG A 297 18.13 -17.45 11.90
N ALA A 298 17.16 -18.35 11.76
CA ALA A 298 16.36 -18.48 10.55
C ALA A 298 15.54 -17.23 10.22
N VAL A 299 14.99 -16.57 11.23
CA VAL A 299 14.30 -15.28 11.04
C VAL A 299 15.28 -14.20 10.61
N ASP A 300 16.49 -14.16 11.18
CA ASP A 300 17.53 -13.22 10.75
C ASP A 300 17.96 -13.49 9.29
N PHE A 301 18.19 -14.75 8.90
CA PHE A 301 18.47 -15.13 7.50
C PHE A 301 17.34 -14.73 6.56
N TYR A 302 16.08 -14.95 6.96
CA TYR A 302 14.92 -14.51 6.18
C TYR A 302 14.93 -13.00 5.95
N LEU A 303 15.22 -12.22 6.98
CA LEU A 303 15.22 -10.75 6.92
C LEU A 303 16.34 -10.20 6.02
N VAL A 304 17.47 -10.88 5.92
CA VAL A 304 18.53 -10.54 4.95
C VAL A 304 18.36 -11.25 3.59
N GLN A 305 17.21 -11.90 3.36
CA GLN A 305 16.84 -12.60 2.12
C GLN A 305 17.71 -13.83 1.79
N ASP A 306 18.37 -14.39 2.76
CA ASP A 306 19.07 -15.68 2.65
C ASP A 306 18.09 -16.83 2.93
N PHE A 307 17.25 -17.12 1.94
CA PHE A 307 16.18 -18.11 2.08
C PHE A 307 16.68 -19.53 2.27
N GLU A 308 17.84 -19.86 1.69
CA GLU A 308 18.40 -21.22 1.74
C GLU A 308 18.83 -21.57 3.17
N ASN A 309 19.66 -20.75 3.79
CA ASN A 309 20.09 -20.92 5.17
C ASN A 309 18.92 -20.81 6.17
N SER A 310 17.94 -19.95 5.89
CA SER A 310 16.71 -19.87 6.69
C SER A 310 15.95 -21.20 6.68
N ILE A 311 15.74 -21.82 5.51
CA ILE A 311 15.04 -23.11 5.37
C ILE A 311 15.81 -24.24 6.07
N GLU A 312 17.13 -24.23 6.00
CA GLU A 312 17.95 -25.24 6.68
C GLU A 312 17.79 -25.14 8.20
N ASP A 313 17.95 -23.97 8.77
CA ASP A 313 17.78 -23.74 10.22
C ASP A 313 16.37 -24.08 10.71
N LEU A 314 15.33 -23.71 9.96
CA LEU A 314 13.95 -24.09 10.27
C LEU A 314 13.75 -25.59 10.22
N THR A 315 14.41 -26.27 9.30
CA THR A 315 14.36 -27.74 9.20
C THR A 315 15.03 -28.37 10.40
N GLN A 316 16.19 -27.90 10.82
CA GLN A 316 16.85 -28.37 12.04
C GLN A 316 16.07 -28.05 13.31
N ALA A 317 15.45 -26.87 13.40
CA ALA A 317 14.57 -26.50 14.51
C ALA A 317 13.39 -27.48 14.65
N ILE A 318 12.79 -27.88 13.53
CA ILE A 318 11.70 -28.88 13.49
C ILE A 318 12.19 -30.28 13.89
N LEU A 319 13.37 -30.67 13.45
CA LEU A 319 13.95 -31.96 13.84
C LEU A 319 14.21 -32.03 15.35
N ASN A 320 14.64 -30.95 15.96
CA ASN A 320 14.90 -30.83 17.39
C ASN A 320 13.60 -30.75 18.22
N ASP A 321 12.58 -30.04 17.74
CA ASP A 321 11.26 -29.95 18.38
C ASP A 321 10.14 -30.02 17.33
N LYS A 322 9.58 -31.19 17.17
CA LYS A 322 8.50 -31.48 16.22
C LYS A 322 7.17 -30.81 16.60
N THR A 323 7.05 -30.27 17.80
CA THR A 323 5.85 -29.57 18.27
C THR A 323 5.93 -28.06 18.11
N PHE A 324 7.10 -27.55 17.72
CA PHE A 324 7.34 -26.12 17.55
C PHE A 324 6.74 -25.60 16.23
N PHE A 325 5.43 -25.42 16.19
CA PHE A 325 4.70 -25.02 14.98
C PHE A 325 5.19 -23.71 14.32
N PRO A 326 5.76 -22.70 15.04
CA PRO A 326 6.27 -21.50 14.37
C PRO A 326 7.36 -21.79 13.33
N ALA A 327 8.17 -22.84 13.55
CA ALA A 327 9.20 -23.22 12.58
C ALA A 327 8.60 -23.78 11.28
N TYR A 328 7.54 -24.59 11.37
CA TYR A 328 6.80 -25.05 10.18
C TYR A 328 6.15 -23.87 9.44
N PHE A 329 5.51 -22.96 10.19
CA PHE A 329 4.84 -21.81 9.60
C PHE A 329 5.81 -20.92 8.82
N MET A 330 6.97 -20.60 9.45
CA MET A 330 8.00 -19.80 8.78
C MET A 330 8.62 -20.56 7.61
N ARG A 331 8.87 -21.86 7.73
CA ARG A 331 9.47 -22.64 6.62
C ARG A 331 8.55 -22.68 5.41
N ALA A 332 7.24 -22.83 5.62
CA ALA A 332 6.25 -22.73 4.54
C ALA A 332 6.35 -21.40 3.82
N LEU A 333 6.39 -20.29 4.57
CA LEU A 333 6.45 -18.96 3.98
C LEU A 333 7.78 -18.70 3.26
N VAL A 334 8.91 -19.04 3.88
CA VAL A 334 10.24 -18.79 3.28
C VAL A 334 10.37 -19.56 1.96
N ARG A 335 9.92 -20.81 1.92
CA ARG A 335 9.85 -21.60 0.69
C ARG A 335 8.95 -20.98 -0.36
N TYR A 336 7.76 -20.52 0.05
CA TYR A 336 6.86 -19.82 -0.87
C TYR A 336 7.51 -18.59 -1.48
N LYS A 337 8.16 -17.74 -0.66
CA LYS A 337 8.87 -16.55 -1.15
C LYS A 337 10.05 -16.90 -2.05
N GLN A 338 10.82 -17.94 -1.72
CA GLN A 338 11.90 -18.43 -2.57
C GLN A 338 11.37 -18.85 -3.96
N LEU A 339 10.23 -19.55 -4.01
CA LEU A 339 9.60 -19.95 -5.27
C LEU A 339 9.13 -18.74 -6.09
N GLU A 340 8.53 -17.74 -5.46
CA GLU A 340 8.12 -16.51 -6.13
C GLU A 340 9.34 -15.72 -6.67
N TYR A 341 10.43 -15.69 -5.91
CA TYR A 341 11.68 -15.08 -6.35
C TYR A 341 12.26 -15.80 -7.58
N LEU A 342 12.38 -17.12 -7.54
CA LEU A 342 12.88 -17.94 -8.65
C LEU A 342 12.00 -17.81 -9.91
N LYS A 343 10.68 -17.70 -9.75
CA LYS A 343 9.77 -17.44 -10.87
C LYS A 343 10.02 -16.07 -11.50
N ALA A 344 10.21 -15.05 -10.69
CA ALA A 344 10.48 -13.70 -11.18
C ALA A 344 11.82 -13.63 -11.95
N GLU A 345 12.85 -14.35 -11.47
CA GLU A 345 14.13 -14.47 -12.18
C GLU A 345 14.00 -15.30 -13.47
N GLY A 346 13.27 -16.43 -13.43
CA GLY A 346 13.06 -17.30 -14.59
C GLY A 346 12.27 -16.64 -15.73
N GLN A 347 11.43 -15.67 -15.45
CA GLN A 347 10.74 -14.86 -16.47
C GLN A 347 11.69 -13.90 -17.20
N ASN A 348 12.83 -13.55 -16.58
CA ASN A 348 13.87 -12.72 -17.19
C ASN A 348 14.87 -13.49 -18.05
N THR A 349 14.91 -14.84 -17.95
CA THR A 349 15.81 -15.73 -18.70
C THR A 349 15.01 -16.58 -19.69
N ALA A 350 14.96 -16.18 -20.96
CA ALA A 350 14.13 -16.77 -22.03
C ALA A 350 14.51 -18.20 -22.47
N ASN A 351 15.18 -19.05 -21.66
CA ASN A 351 15.77 -20.31 -22.13
C ASN A 351 15.63 -21.51 -21.17
N VAL A 352 14.64 -21.56 -20.28
CA VAL A 352 14.40 -22.79 -19.49
C VAL A 352 13.17 -23.50 -20.04
N SER A 353 13.34 -24.79 -20.43
CA SER A 353 12.25 -25.63 -20.94
C SER A 353 11.06 -25.63 -19.96
N GLN A 354 9.94 -25.03 -20.36
CA GLN A 354 8.73 -24.79 -19.55
C GLN A 354 8.20 -26.03 -18.80
N GLY A 355 8.47 -27.23 -19.27
CA GLY A 355 7.99 -28.46 -18.64
C GLY A 355 8.72 -28.86 -17.35
N LYS A 356 10.05 -28.68 -17.28
CA LYS A 356 10.84 -28.98 -16.05
C LYS A 356 10.59 -27.97 -14.95
N ALA A 357 10.49 -26.68 -15.29
CA ALA A 357 10.22 -25.62 -14.33
C ALA A 357 8.82 -25.75 -13.69
N ALA A 358 7.80 -26.14 -14.46
CA ALA A 358 6.45 -26.37 -13.94
C ALA A 358 6.37 -27.59 -13.00
N MET A 359 7.12 -28.65 -13.29
CA MET A 359 7.12 -29.87 -12.46
C MET A 359 7.88 -29.65 -11.14
N VAL A 360 9.00 -28.94 -11.15
CA VAL A 360 9.74 -28.55 -9.94
C VAL A 360 8.90 -27.64 -9.07
N ALA A 361 8.24 -26.62 -9.65
CA ALA A 361 7.37 -25.71 -8.92
C ALA A 361 6.16 -26.41 -8.28
N ALA A 362 5.58 -27.44 -8.92
CA ALA A 362 4.46 -28.19 -8.36
C ALA A 362 4.87 -29.00 -7.11
N ILE A 363 6.03 -29.67 -7.16
CA ILE A 363 6.57 -30.43 -6.01
C ILE A 363 6.86 -29.47 -4.83
N ASP A 364 7.38 -28.29 -5.11
CA ASP A 364 7.75 -27.33 -4.08
C ASP A 364 6.53 -26.73 -3.37
N TYR A 365 5.41 -26.54 -4.06
CA TYR A 365 4.16 -26.08 -3.42
C TYR A 365 3.52 -27.12 -2.52
N ASP A 366 3.66 -28.42 -2.85
CA ASP A 366 3.19 -29.50 -1.97
C ASP A 366 3.97 -29.51 -0.64
N VAL A 367 5.27 -29.21 -0.67
CA VAL A 367 6.06 -29.08 0.56
C VAL A 367 5.61 -27.88 1.41
N VAL A 368 5.31 -26.75 0.78
CA VAL A 368 4.73 -25.57 1.46
C VAL A 368 3.39 -25.94 2.10
N LYS A 369 2.53 -26.65 1.35
CA LYS A 369 1.22 -27.08 1.85
C LYS A 369 1.36 -28.03 3.04
N ASN A 370 2.26 -29.01 2.97
CA ASN A 370 2.51 -29.95 4.05
C ASN A 370 2.99 -29.28 5.34
N ASP A 371 3.83 -28.26 5.25
CA ASP A 371 4.24 -27.47 6.41
C ASP A 371 3.04 -26.75 7.04
N LEU A 372 2.15 -26.15 6.24
CA LEU A 372 0.93 -25.51 6.75
C LEU A 372 -0.07 -26.52 7.34
N ASP A 373 -0.16 -27.73 6.77
CA ASP A 373 -0.95 -28.83 7.31
C ASP A 373 -0.44 -29.24 8.70
N ASN A 374 0.88 -29.31 8.88
CA ASN A 374 1.50 -29.58 10.19
C ASN A 374 1.21 -28.46 11.20
N VAL A 375 1.26 -27.18 10.79
CA VAL A 375 0.87 -26.06 11.66
C VAL A 375 -0.57 -26.22 12.13
N ILE A 376 -1.49 -26.52 11.22
CA ILE A 376 -2.93 -26.70 11.54
C ILE A 376 -3.15 -27.89 12.49
N ALA A 377 -2.38 -28.97 12.30
CA ALA A 377 -2.47 -30.13 13.18
C ALA A 377 -1.96 -29.82 14.60
N LEU A 378 -0.87 -29.05 14.72
CA LEU A 378 -0.23 -28.70 16.00
C LEU A 378 -0.94 -27.53 16.74
N ALA A 379 -1.48 -26.58 15.97
CA ALA A 379 -2.15 -25.38 16.49
C ALA A 379 -3.43 -25.09 15.68
N PRO A 380 -4.52 -25.84 15.92
CA PRO A 380 -5.75 -25.71 15.14
C PRO A 380 -6.50 -24.38 15.35
N ASP A 381 -6.10 -23.59 16.33
CA ASP A 381 -6.58 -22.24 16.61
C ASP A 381 -5.70 -21.14 15.96
N PHE A 382 -4.57 -21.52 15.32
CA PHE A 382 -3.70 -20.55 14.63
C PHE A 382 -4.28 -20.16 13.27
N VAL A 383 -5.14 -19.14 13.30
CA VAL A 383 -5.96 -18.68 12.16
C VAL A 383 -5.15 -18.38 10.89
N TYR A 384 -3.91 -17.91 11.04
CA TYR A 384 -3.03 -17.50 9.93
C TYR A 384 -2.54 -18.68 9.08
N ALA A 385 -2.52 -19.88 9.63
CA ALA A 385 -2.16 -21.09 8.85
C ALA A 385 -3.24 -21.45 7.84
N TYR A 386 -4.51 -21.39 8.22
CA TYR A 386 -5.63 -21.59 7.30
C TYR A 386 -5.64 -20.49 6.23
N TYR A 387 -5.44 -19.25 6.62
CA TYR A 387 -5.38 -18.13 5.68
C TYR A 387 -4.26 -18.31 4.64
N ASN A 388 -3.04 -18.61 5.09
CA ASN A 388 -1.89 -18.82 4.21
C ASN A 388 -2.07 -20.04 3.30
N ARG A 389 -2.67 -21.14 3.81
CA ARG A 389 -2.97 -22.32 2.99
C ARG A 389 -4.06 -22.00 1.96
N GLY A 390 -5.06 -21.20 2.32
CA GLY A 390 -6.05 -20.67 1.39
C GLY A 390 -5.42 -19.84 0.27
N ASN A 391 -4.45 -18.96 0.60
CA ASN A 391 -3.70 -18.19 -0.39
C ASN A 391 -2.92 -19.11 -1.34
N LEU A 392 -2.21 -20.10 -0.81
CA LEU A 392 -1.49 -21.09 -1.59
C LEU A 392 -2.41 -21.86 -2.54
N LEU A 393 -3.54 -22.37 -2.04
CA LEU A 393 -4.53 -23.09 -2.82
C LEU A 393 -5.15 -22.22 -3.92
N SER A 394 -5.33 -20.94 -3.65
CA SER A 394 -5.80 -19.97 -4.66
C SER A 394 -4.77 -19.77 -5.78
N VAL A 395 -3.48 -19.69 -5.45
CA VAL A 395 -2.39 -19.63 -6.43
C VAL A 395 -2.37 -20.90 -7.30
N LEU A 396 -2.64 -22.08 -6.69
CA LEU A 396 -2.76 -23.35 -7.37
C LEU A 396 -4.09 -23.53 -8.12
N LYS A 397 -4.99 -22.53 -8.06
CA LYS A 397 -6.34 -22.53 -8.66
C LYS A 397 -7.30 -23.57 -8.06
N ASP A 398 -6.95 -24.17 -6.92
CA ASP A 398 -7.91 -24.97 -6.13
C ASP A 398 -8.78 -24.04 -5.26
N TYR A 399 -9.63 -23.29 -5.95
CA TYR A 399 -10.49 -22.27 -5.35
C TYR A 399 -11.50 -22.87 -4.34
N ARG A 400 -11.92 -24.13 -4.53
CA ARG A 400 -12.88 -24.75 -3.62
C ARG A 400 -12.25 -25.03 -2.27
N SER A 401 -11.08 -25.63 -2.24
CA SER A 401 -10.33 -25.86 -0.99
C SER A 401 -9.89 -24.55 -0.35
N ALA A 402 -9.49 -23.54 -1.14
CA ALA A 402 -9.15 -22.22 -0.64
C ALA A 402 -10.34 -21.58 0.11
N ILE A 403 -11.56 -21.65 -0.43
CA ILE A 403 -12.77 -21.12 0.22
C ILE A 403 -13.05 -21.83 1.56
N ILE A 404 -12.80 -23.13 1.67
CA ILE A 404 -12.93 -23.88 2.93
C ILE A 404 -11.96 -23.33 3.97
N ASP A 405 -10.71 -23.13 3.59
CA ASP A 405 -9.67 -22.60 4.49
C ASP A 405 -9.94 -21.18 4.93
N TYR A 406 -10.28 -20.27 4.02
CA TYR A 406 -10.67 -18.91 4.39
C TYR A 406 -11.92 -18.90 5.28
N SER A 407 -12.89 -19.79 5.02
CA SER A 407 -14.08 -19.90 5.86
C SER A 407 -13.71 -20.33 7.27
N LYS A 408 -12.78 -21.30 7.41
CA LYS A 408 -12.28 -21.71 8.71
C LYS A 408 -11.53 -20.59 9.43
N ALA A 409 -10.72 -19.80 8.71
CA ALA A 409 -10.05 -18.63 9.25
C ALA A 409 -11.06 -17.59 9.76
N ILE A 410 -12.13 -17.32 9.01
CA ILE A 410 -13.22 -16.42 9.39
C ILE A 410 -14.01 -16.96 10.58
N ASP A 411 -14.21 -18.29 10.67
CA ASP A 411 -14.91 -18.90 11.80
C ASP A 411 -14.12 -18.74 13.10
N LEU A 412 -12.80 -18.80 13.04
CA LEU A 412 -11.90 -18.59 14.17
C LEU A 412 -11.73 -17.11 14.53
N ASN A 413 -11.77 -16.22 13.53
CA ASN A 413 -11.71 -14.77 13.73
C ASN A 413 -12.71 -14.05 12.81
N LYS A 414 -13.83 -13.60 13.37
CA LYS A 414 -14.91 -12.94 12.61
C LYS A 414 -14.53 -11.56 12.05
N ASP A 415 -13.47 -10.95 12.56
CA ASP A 415 -12.97 -9.64 12.12
C ASP A 415 -11.76 -9.75 11.20
N PHE A 416 -11.50 -10.93 10.63
CA PHE A 416 -10.37 -11.17 9.73
C PHE A 416 -10.64 -10.63 8.32
N ALA A 417 -10.40 -9.34 8.15
CA ALA A 417 -10.70 -8.58 6.93
C ALA A 417 -10.07 -9.20 5.67
N GLU A 418 -8.81 -9.59 5.76
CA GLU A 418 -8.03 -10.16 4.64
C GLU A 418 -8.60 -11.52 4.20
N ALA A 419 -9.12 -12.32 5.14
CA ALA A 419 -9.73 -13.60 4.80
C ALA A 419 -11.06 -13.41 4.06
N TYR A 420 -11.88 -12.43 4.45
CA TYR A 420 -13.07 -12.05 3.67
C TYR A 420 -12.69 -11.54 2.29
N PHE A 421 -11.69 -10.69 2.20
CA PHE A 421 -11.24 -10.13 0.92
C PHE A 421 -10.80 -11.23 -0.04
N ASN A 422 -9.88 -12.11 0.38
CA ASN A 422 -9.36 -13.18 -0.46
C ASN A 422 -10.41 -14.24 -0.78
N ARG A 423 -11.31 -14.56 0.15
CA ARG A 423 -12.45 -15.46 -0.12
C ARG A 423 -13.41 -14.84 -1.13
N GLY A 424 -13.66 -13.54 -1.00
CA GLY A 424 -14.49 -12.78 -1.94
C GLY A 424 -13.93 -12.80 -3.35
N LEU A 425 -12.64 -12.57 -3.52
CA LEU A 425 -11.96 -12.71 -4.81
C LEU A 425 -12.04 -14.15 -5.35
N THR A 426 -11.83 -15.13 -4.48
CA THR A 426 -11.88 -16.55 -4.87
C THR A 426 -13.27 -16.95 -5.34
N TYR A 427 -14.34 -16.44 -4.71
CA TYR A 427 -15.71 -16.62 -5.21
C TYR A 427 -15.91 -15.98 -6.59
N ILE A 428 -15.36 -14.80 -6.83
CA ILE A 428 -15.42 -14.14 -8.14
C ILE A 428 -14.69 -14.98 -9.19
N PHE A 429 -13.51 -15.52 -8.89
CA PHE A 429 -12.77 -16.40 -9.82
C PHE A 429 -13.53 -17.69 -10.13
N LEU A 430 -14.41 -18.14 -9.24
CA LEU A 430 -15.35 -19.25 -9.49
C LEU A 430 -16.64 -18.83 -10.20
N GLY A 431 -16.80 -17.55 -10.57
CA GLY A 431 -18.01 -17.02 -11.20
C GLY A 431 -19.17 -16.77 -10.22
N ASN A 432 -18.96 -16.86 -8.91
CA ASN A 432 -19.99 -16.59 -7.91
C ASN A 432 -19.90 -15.13 -7.42
N ASN A 433 -20.25 -14.19 -8.29
CA ASN A 433 -20.15 -12.76 -8.01
C ASN A 433 -20.98 -12.35 -6.80
N LYS A 434 -22.16 -12.93 -6.58
CA LYS A 434 -23.03 -12.58 -5.43
C LYS A 434 -22.34 -12.83 -4.09
N LYS A 435 -21.75 -14.02 -3.89
CA LYS A 435 -21.00 -14.33 -2.67
C LYS A 435 -19.73 -13.52 -2.58
N GLY A 436 -19.04 -13.34 -3.70
CA GLY A 436 -17.81 -12.54 -3.77
C GLY A 436 -18.03 -11.09 -3.34
N ILE A 437 -19.09 -10.45 -3.85
CA ILE A 437 -19.46 -9.07 -3.48
C ILE A 437 -19.82 -8.97 -2.00
N ALA A 438 -20.55 -9.95 -1.45
CA ALA A 438 -20.90 -9.94 -0.03
C ALA A 438 -19.66 -9.99 0.87
N ASP A 439 -18.69 -10.87 0.57
CA ASP A 439 -17.42 -10.97 1.30
C ASP A 439 -16.55 -9.71 1.12
N LEU A 440 -16.44 -9.19 -0.09
CA LEU A 440 -15.71 -7.93 -0.35
C LEU A 440 -16.36 -6.74 0.39
N SER A 441 -17.70 -6.68 0.47
CA SER A 441 -18.38 -5.66 1.27
C SER A 441 -17.99 -5.77 2.73
N LYS A 442 -17.96 -7.00 3.28
CA LYS A 442 -17.53 -7.22 4.65
C LYS A 442 -16.07 -6.85 4.89
N ALA A 443 -15.17 -7.20 3.96
CA ALA A 443 -13.77 -6.80 4.01
C ALA A 443 -13.63 -5.26 4.01
N GLY A 444 -14.40 -4.56 3.18
CA GLY A 444 -14.45 -3.10 3.15
C GLY A 444 -14.94 -2.48 4.46
N GLU A 445 -15.98 -3.07 5.10
CA GLU A 445 -16.45 -2.66 6.43
C GLU A 445 -15.35 -2.82 7.50
N LEU A 446 -14.55 -3.88 7.39
CA LEU A 446 -13.45 -4.19 8.30
C LEU A 446 -12.15 -3.40 7.97
N GLY A 447 -12.17 -2.53 6.94
CA GLY A 447 -11.08 -1.58 6.67
C GLY A 447 -10.29 -1.83 5.39
N ILE A 448 -10.55 -2.87 4.61
CA ILE A 448 -9.91 -3.07 3.30
C ILE A 448 -10.66 -2.26 2.24
N VAL A 449 -10.28 -1.00 2.10
CA VAL A 449 -10.98 -0.02 1.25
C VAL A 449 -10.92 -0.40 -0.23
N SER A 450 -9.83 -1.04 -0.69
CA SER A 450 -9.67 -1.54 -2.06
C SER A 450 -10.78 -2.50 -2.51
N ALA A 451 -11.47 -3.16 -1.55
CA ALA A 451 -12.60 -4.05 -1.82
C ALA A 451 -13.75 -3.34 -2.57
N TYR A 452 -14.00 -2.06 -2.29
CA TYR A 452 -15.09 -1.31 -2.92
C TYR A 452 -14.88 -1.08 -4.41
N ASN A 453 -13.62 -0.96 -4.85
CA ASN A 453 -13.30 -0.81 -6.27
C ASN A 453 -13.57 -2.11 -7.05
N ILE A 454 -13.25 -3.23 -6.42
CA ILE A 454 -13.50 -4.56 -7.00
C ILE A 454 -15.01 -4.82 -7.08
N ILE A 455 -15.77 -4.48 -6.03
CA ILE A 455 -17.23 -4.62 -6.01
C ILE A 455 -17.85 -3.91 -7.21
N LYS A 456 -17.47 -2.64 -7.49
CA LYS A 456 -18.01 -1.87 -8.61
C LYS A 456 -17.79 -2.53 -9.97
N ARG A 457 -16.68 -3.26 -10.14
CA ARG A 457 -16.35 -3.96 -11.37
C ARG A 457 -17.25 -5.17 -11.63
N PHE A 458 -17.73 -5.80 -10.57
CA PHE A 458 -18.49 -7.05 -10.62
C PHE A 458 -19.98 -6.89 -10.24
N THR A 459 -20.41 -5.69 -9.84
CA THR A 459 -21.84 -5.35 -9.79
C THR A 459 -22.30 -5.08 -11.20
N GLU A 460 -23.16 -5.93 -11.71
CA GLU A 460 -23.87 -5.69 -12.97
C GLU A 460 -24.58 -4.34 -12.87
N VAL A 461 -24.32 -3.46 -13.82
CA VAL A 461 -25.16 -2.29 -14.04
C VAL A 461 -26.45 -2.83 -14.62
N PRO A 462 -27.62 -2.64 -13.99
CA PRO A 462 -28.88 -2.94 -14.69
C PRO A 462 -28.92 -2.10 -15.95
N GLU A 463 -29.16 -2.74 -17.10
CA GLU A 463 -29.40 -2.10 -18.40
C GLU A 463 -30.53 -1.07 -18.32
#